data_579ddd672d8885a63ca76ae1f52e0efe
#
_entry.id   579ddd672d8885a63ca76ae1f52e0efe
#
_cell.length_a   1.000
_cell.length_b   1.000
_cell.length_c   1.000
_cell.angle_alpha   90.00
_cell.angle_beta   90.00
_cell.angle_gamma   90.00
#
_symmetry.space_group_name_H-M   'P 1'
#
loop_
_entity.id
_entity.type
_entity.pdbx_description
1 polymer ?
#
loop_
_entity_poly.entity_id
_entity_poly.type
_entity_poly.pdbx_seq_one_letter_code
_entity_poly.pdbx_strand_id
1 'polypeptide(L)'
;MKAEDLAPYVMKAVLSWGKVEDFKHFLPRLLELIAATGLAYGYEVVLGKLEYAKWNEWEETEKDAIRAFLLAWWAESLTNNETWGLLQIKDLYPFFGDVAPFLERWSIDVNDHSFRNLIHFILSNYHDLVERKSHFKEFAPASLNKLLSWILAKKELLEQGFFHFESIDPVFAKEISDALYLLDWVPFLESKQR
;
A
#
# COMPACT_ATOMS: atom_id res chain seq x y z
N MET A 1 -18.05 6.51 -19.99
CA MET A 1 -17.03 5.82 -20.78
C MET A 1 -16.70 4.53 -20.09
N LYS A 2 -16.66 3.40 -20.81
CA LYS A 2 -16.39 2.08 -20.24
C LYS A 2 -14.88 1.85 -20.11
N ALA A 3 -14.50 0.88 -19.27
CA ALA A 3 -13.09 0.50 -19.09
C ALA A 3 -12.41 0.08 -20.41
N GLU A 4 -13.13 -0.65 -21.25
CA GLU A 4 -12.67 -1.12 -22.57
C GLU A 4 -12.29 0.02 -23.51
N ASP A 5 -12.98 1.17 -23.42
CA ASP A 5 -12.73 2.34 -24.25
C ASP A 5 -11.44 3.08 -23.82
N LEU A 6 -11.13 3.04 -22.52
CA LEU A 6 -9.98 3.74 -21.93
C LEU A 6 -8.70 2.92 -21.88
N ALA A 7 -8.79 1.59 -21.91
CA ALA A 7 -7.63 0.73 -21.82
C ALA A 7 -6.54 1.01 -22.88
N PRO A 8 -6.87 1.15 -24.19
CA PRO A 8 -5.87 1.51 -25.20
C PRO A 8 -5.26 2.91 -24.99
N TYR A 9 -6.07 3.85 -24.46
CA TYR A 9 -5.60 5.20 -24.14
C TYR A 9 -4.57 5.19 -23.00
N VAL A 10 -4.86 4.49 -21.88
CA VAL A 10 -3.99 4.45 -20.72
C VAL A 10 -2.58 4.01 -21.07
N MET A 11 -2.42 2.98 -21.92
CA MET A 11 -1.10 2.49 -22.33
C MET A 11 -0.27 3.54 -23.04
N LYS A 12 -0.90 4.41 -23.83
CA LYS A 12 -0.25 5.41 -24.68
C LYS A 12 -0.32 6.84 -24.15
N ALA A 13 -1.16 7.08 -23.13
CA ALA A 13 -1.38 8.40 -22.55
C ALA A 13 -0.05 9.06 -22.15
N VAL A 14 0.09 10.34 -22.47
CA VAL A 14 1.27 11.19 -22.18
C VAL A 14 2.56 10.76 -22.87
N LEU A 15 2.64 9.56 -23.43
CA LEU A 15 3.83 9.05 -24.14
C LEU A 15 3.77 9.33 -25.65
N SER A 16 2.69 8.86 -26.29
CA SER A 16 2.50 8.97 -27.74
C SER A 16 1.08 9.35 -28.13
N TRP A 17 0.19 9.46 -27.17
CA TRP A 17 -1.23 9.77 -27.39
C TRP A 17 -1.74 10.79 -26.37
N GLY A 18 -2.10 11.97 -26.88
CA GLY A 18 -2.61 13.09 -26.08
C GLY A 18 -1.53 13.89 -25.32
N LYS A 19 -1.96 14.97 -24.71
CA LYS A 19 -1.16 15.85 -23.85
C LYS A 19 -1.52 15.63 -22.39
N VAL A 20 -0.84 16.33 -21.48
CA VAL A 20 -1.09 16.29 -20.04
C VAL A 20 -2.54 16.71 -19.73
N GLU A 21 -3.07 17.70 -20.41
CA GLU A 21 -4.47 18.17 -20.24
C GLU A 21 -5.49 17.09 -20.60
N ASP A 22 -5.22 16.32 -21.65
CA ASP A 22 -6.09 15.18 -22.03
C ASP A 22 -6.03 14.10 -20.93
N PHE A 23 -4.84 13.83 -20.38
CA PHE A 23 -4.70 12.88 -19.29
C PHE A 23 -5.42 13.36 -18.03
N LYS A 24 -5.27 14.62 -17.64
CA LYS A 24 -6.02 15.21 -16.52
C LYS A 24 -7.54 15.09 -16.69
N HIS A 25 -8.03 15.27 -17.91
CA HIS A 25 -9.47 15.13 -18.21
C HIS A 25 -9.99 13.71 -17.96
N PHE A 26 -9.21 12.68 -18.31
CA PHE A 26 -9.63 11.30 -18.12
C PHE A 26 -9.26 10.71 -16.76
N LEU A 27 -8.32 11.33 -16.04
CA LEU A 27 -7.77 10.80 -14.80
C LEU A 27 -8.82 10.45 -13.72
N PRO A 28 -9.85 11.28 -13.44
CA PRO A 28 -10.86 10.92 -12.44
C PRO A 28 -11.53 9.58 -12.79
N ARG A 29 -11.86 9.38 -14.07
CA ARG A 29 -12.49 8.13 -14.50
C ARG A 29 -11.54 6.94 -14.46
N LEU A 30 -10.26 7.15 -14.74
CA LEU A 30 -9.22 6.12 -14.62
C LEU A 30 -9.04 5.68 -13.18
N LEU A 31 -9.01 6.63 -12.24
CA LEU A 31 -8.92 6.36 -10.82
C LEU A 31 -10.12 5.57 -10.31
N GLU A 32 -11.35 5.95 -10.68
CA GLU A 32 -12.56 5.16 -10.37
C GLU A 32 -12.45 3.72 -10.89
N LEU A 33 -11.97 3.54 -12.12
CA LEU A 33 -11.87 2.22 -12.73
C LEU A 33 -10.82 1.33 -12.06
N ILE A 34 -9.67 1.87 -11.68
CA ILE A 34 -8.65 1.08 -10.97
C ILE A 34 -9.12 0.70 -9.56
N ALA A 35 -9.82 1.58 -8.87
CA ALA A 35 -10.38 1.27 -7.55
C ALA A 35 -11.48 0.21 -7.62
N ALA A 36 -12.29 0.23 -8.69
CA ALA A 36 -13.33 -0.78 -8.92
C ALA A 36 -12.80 -2.08 -9.56
N THR A 37 -11.47 -2.28 -9.68
CA THR A 37 -10.84 -3.42 -10.38
C THR A 37 -11.34 -3.61 -11.82
N GLY A 38 -11.86 -2.54 -12.41
CA GLY A 38 -12.51 -2.55 -13.73
C GLY A 38 -11.59 -2.26 -14.92
N LEU A 39 -10.29 -2.02 -14.70
CA LEU A 39 -9.33 -1.79 -15.77
C LEU A 39 -8.58 -3.09 -16.11
N ALA A 40 -8.38 -3.33 -17.42
CA ALA A 40 -7.65 -4.52 -17.91
C ALA A 40 -6.14 -4.51 -17.52
N TYR A 41 -5.62 -3.38 -17.11
CA TYR A 41 -4.22 -3.19 -16.67
C TYR A 41 -4.19 -2.84 -15.18
N GLY A 42 -3.12 -3.25 -14.50
CA GLY A 42 -2.92 -2.93 -13.08
C GLY A 42 -2.91 -1.40 -12.82
N TYR A 43 -3.24 -1.01 -11.61
CA TYR A 43 -3.26 0.39 -11.17
C TYR A 43 -1.89 1.06 -11.33
N GLU A 44 -0.80 0.29 -11.29
CA GLU A 44 0.57 0.78 -11.42
C GLU A 44 0.77 1.50 -12.77
N VAL A 45 0.06 1.06 -13.80
CA VAL A 45 0.11 1.72 -15.12
C VAL A 45 -0.47 3.12 -15.04
N VAL A 46 -1.61 3.31 -14.37
CA VAL A 46 -2.26 4.62 -14.20
C VAL A 46 -1.41 5.51 -13.31
N LEU A 47 -0.94 4.99 -12.16
CA LEU A 47 -0.11 5.76 -11.24
C LEU A 47 1.24 6.15 -11.88
N GLY A 48 1.86 5.25 -12.64
CA GLY A 48 3.08 5.57 -13.40
C GLY A 48 2.86 6.68 -14.44
N LYS A 49 1.65 6.83 -15.02
CA LYS A 49 1.36 7.95 -15.94
C LYS A 49 1.35 9.31 -15.24
N LEU A 50 1.04 9.39 -13.96
CA LEU A 50 1.15 10.63 -13.18
C LEU A 50 2.60 11.16 -13.17
N GLU A 51 3.58 10.27 -13.05
CA GLU A 51 5.00 10.64 -13.12
C GLU A 51 5.37 11.19 -14.49
N TYR A 52 4.99 10.49 -15.57
CA TYR A 52 5.22 10.99 -16.95
C TYR A 52 4.51 12.32 -17.22
N ALA A 53 3.34 12.53 -16.61
CA ALA A 53 2.58 13.77 -16.69
C ALA A 53 3.15 14.87 -15.78
N LYS A 54 4.26 14.60 -15.05
CA LYS A 54 4.89 15.53 -14.10
C LYS A 54 3.91 16.07 -13.08
N TRP A 55 3.11 15.20 -12.48
CA TRP A 55 2.05 15.56 -11.56
C TRP A 55 2.53 16.44 -10.40
N ASN A 56 3.79 16.34 -10.01
CA ASN A 56 4.42 17.17 -8.98
C ASN A 56 4.49 18.68 -9.35
N GLU A 57 4.38 19.00 -10.65
CA GLU A 57 4.34 20.37 -11.16
C GLU A 57 2.90 20.91 -11.28
N TRP A 58 1.86 20.09 -10.98
CA TRP A 58 0.46 20.49 -11.08
C TRP A 58 0.05 21.42 -9.93
N GLU A 59 -1.13 22.05 -10.10
CA GLU A 59 -1.71 22.90 -9.05
C GLU A 59 -1.91 22.07 -7.75
N GLU A 60 -1.71 22.71 -6.59
CA GLU A 60 -1.77 22.01 -5.31
C GLU A 60 -3.15 21.37 -5.07
N THR A 61 -4.22 22.05 -5.51
CA THR A 61 -5.59 21.52 -5.44
C THR A 61 -5.79 20.23 -6.22
N GLU A 62 -5.12 20.08 -7.37
CA GLU A 62 -5.16 18.84 -8.18
C GLU A 62 -4.37 17.72 -7.47
N LYS A 63 -3.20 18.05 -6.93
CA LYS A 63 -2.37 17.10 -6.18
C LYS A 63 -3.08 16.63 -4.92
N ASP A 64 -3.74 17.53 -4.19
CA ASP A 64 -4.50 17.17 -3.01
C ASP A 64 -5.71 16.31 -3.32
N ALA A 65 -6.39 16.54 -4.44
CA ALA A 65 -7.49 15.67 -4.89
C ALA A 65 -6.99 14.24 -5.18
N ILE A 66 -5.83 14.09 -5.84
CA ILE A 66 -5.21 12.79 -6.09
C ILE A 66 -4.85 12.12 -4.76
N ARG A 67 -4.17 12.83 -3.84
CA ARG A 67 -3.81 12.29 -2.53
C ARG A 67 -5.03 11.86 -1.73
N ALA A 68 -6.08 12.68 -1.72
CA ALA A 68 -7.33 12.35 -1.03
C ALA A 68 -7.96 11.08 -1.58
N PHE A 69 -8.00 10.92 -2.90
CA PHE A 69 -8.49 9.71 -3.54
C PHE A 69 -7.64 8.49 -3.15
N LEU A 70 -6.32 8.57 -3.26
CA LEU A 70 -5.40 7.47 -2.94
C LEU A 70 -5.52 7.04 -1.48
N LEU A 71 -5.70 7.98 -0.55
CA LEU A 71 -5.90 7.67 0.87
C LEU A 71 -7.27 7.04 1.15
N ALA A 72 -8.32 7.46 0.46
CA ALA A 72 -9.64 6.86 0.58
C ALA A 72 -9.62 5.42 0.05
N TRP A 73 -9.01 5.21 -1.11
CA TRP A 73 -8.85 3.89 -1.71
C TRP A 73 -7.97 2.97 -0.84
N TRP A 74 -6.88 3.49 -0.27
CA TRP A 74 -6.07 2.77 0.71
C TRP A 74 -6.92 2.31 1.91
N ALA A 75 -7.67 3.23 2.53
CA ALA A 75 -8.50 2.91 3.68
C ALA A 75 -9.56 1.83 3.35
N GLU A 76 -10.17 1.89 2.18
CA GLU A 76 -11.13 0.88 1.70
C GLU A 76 -10.44 -0.48 1.48
N SER A 77 -9.25 -0.49 0.88
CA SER A 77 -8.51 -1.73 0.61
C SER A 77 -8.13 -2.50 1.88
N LEU A 78 -7.98 -1.82 3.00
CA LEU A 78 -7.62 -2.45 4.28
C LEU A 78 -8.72 -3.35 4.84
N THR A 79 -9.98 -3.03 4.57
CA THR A 79 -11.15 -3.76 5.06
C THR A 79 -11.74 -4.70 4.01
N ASN A 80 -11.30 -4.59 2.75
CA ASN A 80 -11.80 -5.39 1.64
C ASN A 80 -10.77 -6.47 1.25
N ASN A 81 -11.17 -7.73 1.34
CA ASN A 81 -10.30 -8.87 1.01
C ASN A 81 -9.94 -8.94 -0.48
N GLU A 82 -10.81 -8.46 -1.37
CA GLU A 82 -10.62 -8.59 -2.81
C GLU A 82 -9.55 -7.64 -3.36
N THR A 83 -9.29 -6.52 -2.68
CA THR A 83 -8.38 -5.48 -3.15
C THR A 83 -7.01 -5.49 -2.48
N TRP A 84 -6.84 -6.23 -1.37
CA TRP A 84 -5.61 -6.20 -0.58
C TRP A 84 -4.34 -6.54 -1.39
N GLY A 85 -4.35 -7.48 -2.27
CA GLY A 85 -3.17 -7.86 -3.06
C GLY A 85 -2.72 -6.80 -4.07
N LEU A 86 -3.51 -5.77 -4.31
CA LEU A 86 -3.30 -4.80 -5.37
C LEU A 86 -2.61 -3.52 -4.89
N LEU A 87 -3.13 -2.88 -3.84
CA LEU A 87 -2.64 -1.57 -3.39
C LEU A 87 -1.74 -1.71 -2.16
N GLN A 88 -0.52 -1.19 -2.25
CA GLN A 88 0.46 -1.27 -1.16
C GLN A 88 1.08 0.09 -0.82
N ILE A 89 1.51 0.27 0.43
CA ILE A 89 2.17 1.52 0.91
C ILE A 89 3.33 1.92 0.00
N LYS A 90 4.12 0.96 -0.49
CA LYS A 90 5.26 1.22 -1.37
C LYS A 90 4.88 1.92 -2.68
N ASP A 91 3.70 1.60 -3.22
CA ASP A 91 3.22 2.15 -4.49
C ASP A 91 2.63 3.55 -4.30
N LEU A 92 2.16 3.86 -3.10
CA LEU A 92 1.58 5.16 -2.73
C LEU A 92 2.59 6.14 -2.15
N TYR A 93 3.66 5.64 -1.54
CA TYR A 93 4.67 6.47 -0.88
C TYR A 93 5.20 7.63 -1.75
N PRO A 94 5.45 7.45 -3.07
CA PRO A 94 5.95 8.52 -3.94
C PRO A 94 5.02 9.76 -4.01
N PHE A 95 3.73 9.60 -3.72
CA PHE A 95 2.74 10.68 -3.75
C PHE A 95 2.69 11.49 -2.45
N PHE A 96 3.24 10.96 -1.36
CA PHE A 96 3.13 11.54 -0.01
C PHE A 96 4.48 11.90 0.61
N GLY A 97 5.52 11.11 0.34
CA GLY A 97 6.83 11.25 0.97
C GLY A 97 6.87 10.92 2.47
N ASP A 98 5.74 10.52 3.05
CA ASP A 98 5.60 10.07 4.45
C ASP A 98 4.61 8.90 4.54
N VAL A 99 4.82 8.02 5.51
CA VAL A 99 3.93 6.89 5.80
C VAL A 99 2.83 7.20 6.81
N ALA A 100 2.95 8.31 7.55
CA ALA A 100 2.00 8.66 8.60
C ALA A 100 0.53 8.67 8.14
N PRO A 101 0.17 9.28 6.98
CA PRO A 101 -1.21 9.33 6.53
C PRO A 101 -1.85 7.94 6.32
N PHE A 102 -1.04 6.95 5.98
CA PHE A 102 -1.48 5.56 5.80
C PHE A 102 -1.67 4.86 7.14
N LEU A 103 -0.71 5.00 8.06
CA LEU A 103 -0.75 4.36 9.37
C LEU A 103 -1.89 4.89 10.25
N GLU A 104 -2.20 6.17 10.15
CA GLU A 104 -3.33 6.82 10.84
C GLU A 104 -4.70 6.25 10.41
N ARG A 105 -4.80 5.78 9.16
CA ARG A 105 -6.02 5.18 8.62
C ARG A 105 -6.08 3.66 8.79
N TRP A 106 -4.98 3.03 9.14
CA TRP A 106 -4.95 1.59 9.35
C TRP A 106 -5.40 1.25 10.77
N SER A 107 -6.70 1.31 11.00
CA SER A 107 -7.32 0.74 12.19
C SER A 107 -7.33 -0.78 12.07
N ILE A 108 -6.75 -1.47 13.06
CA ILE A 108 -6.65 -2.93 13.06
C ILE A 108 -7.70 -3.52 14.00
N ASP A 109 -8.55 -4.38 13.46
CA ASP A 109 -9.49 -5.21 14.23
C ASP A 109 -9.21 -6.69 13.94
N VAL A 110 -9.05 -7.49 15.00
CA VAL A 110 -8.80 -8.94 14.90
C VAL A 110 -9.91 -9.67 14.14
N ASN A 111 -11.12 -9.14 14.18
CA ASN A 111 -12.32 -9.77 13.60
C ASN A 111 -12.56 -9.40 12.14
N ASP A 112 -11.75 -8.49 11.55
CA ASP A 112 -11.92 -8.06 10.17
C ASP A 112 -10.67 -8.30 9.30
N HIS A 113 -10.78 -7.96 8.02
CA HIS A 113 -9.68 -8.13 7.06
C HIS A 113 -8.46 -7.25 7.36
N SER A 114 -8.59 -6.16 8.13
CA SER A 114 -7.47 -5.27 8.45
C SER A 114 -6.37 -5.98 9.23
N PHE A 115 -6.74 -6.95 10.10
CA PHE A 115 -5.79 -7.77 10.81
C PHE A 115 -5.09 -8.77 9.90
N ARG A 116 -5.84 -9.48 9.03
CA ARG A 116 -5.23 -10.39 8.03
C ARG A 116 -4.27 -9.63 7.11
N ASN A 117 -4.65 -8.44 6.70
CA ASN A 117 -3.84 -7.58 5.86
C ASN A 117 -2.54 -7.15 6.57
N LEU A 118 -2.57 -6.89 7.88
CA LEU A 118 -1.37 -6.64 8.67
C LEU A 118 -0.42 -7.84 8.68
N ILE A 119 -0.95 -9.04 8.93
CA ILE A 119 -0.15 -10.27 8.93
C ILE A 119 0.50 -10.50 7.56
N HIS A 120 -0.27 -10.43 6.48
CA HIS A 120 0.27 -10.56 5.12
C HIS A 120 1.31 -9.48 4.79
N PHE A 121 1.10 -8.24 5.24
CA PHE A 121 2.06 -7.16 5.07
C PHE A 121 3.39 -7.48 5.77
N ILE A 122 3.35 -7.93 7.02
CA ILE A 122 4.54 -8.31 7.79
C ILE A 122 5.28 -9.44 7.09
N LEU A 123 4.59 -10.54 6.76
CA LEU A 123 5.19 -11.71 6.12
C LEU A 123 5.85 -11.38 4.78
N SER A 124 5.24 -10.49 4.00
CA SER A 124 5.71 -10.17 2.65
C SER A 124 6.78 -9.08 2.61
N ASN A 125 6.83 -8.19 3.60
CA ASN A 125 7.61 -6.96 3.47
C ASN A 125 8.61 -6.71 4.62
N TYR A 126 8.44 -7.34 5.80
CA TYR A 126 9.20 -6.97 6.99
C TYR A 126 10.71 -7.12 6.81
N HIS A 127 11.16 -8.19 6.17
CA HIS A 127 12.57 -8.41 5.88
C HIS A 127 13.17 -7.30 5.01
N ASP A 128 12.52 -6.99 3.89
CA ASP A 128 12.97 -5.93 2.98
C ASP A 128 12.91 -4.54 3.61
N LEU A 129 11.92 -4.31 4.48
CA LEU A 129 11.77 -3.07 5.24
C LEU A 129 12.96 -2.85 6.20
N VAL A 130 13.34 -3.87 6.96
CA VAL A 130 14.46 -3.79 7.90
C VAL A 130 15.79 -3.64 7.17
N GLU A 131 16.01 -4.40 6.12
CA GLU A 131 17.24 -4.36 5.33
C GLU A 131 17.28 -3.19 4.33
N ARG A 132 16.23 -2.36 4.27
CA ARG A 132 16.08 -1.25 3.31
C ARG A 132 16.31 -1.68 1.86
N LYS A 133 15.78 -2.85 1.53
CA LYS A 133 15.87 -3.44 0.19
C LYS A 133 14.64 -3.12 -0.65
N SER A 134 14.69 -3.52 -1.93
CA SER A 134 13.60 -3.40 -2.89
C SER A 134 13.04 -1.96 -2.93
N HIS A 135 11.73 -1.81 -2.80
CA HIS A 135 11.06 -0.50 -2.84
C HIS A 135 11.34 0.38 -1.62
N PHE A 136 11.71 -0.22 -0.49
CA PHE A 136 11.96 0.52 0.75
C PHE A 136 13.28 1.31 0.75
N LYS A 137 14.17 1.06 -0.18
CA LYS A 137 15.40 1.87 -0.35
C LYS A 137 15.11 3.35 -0.67
N GLU A 138 13.94 3.63 -1.26
CA GLU A 138 13.51 4.97 -1.67
C GLU A 138 12.80 5.73 -0.56
N PHE A 139 12.45 5.05 0.55
CA PHE A 139 11.81 5.68 1.68
C PHE A 139 12.80 6.50 2.51
N ALA A 140 12.36 7.68 2.96
CA ALA A 140 13.13 8.45 3.92
C ALA A 140 13.36 7.65 5.21
N PRO A 141 14.55 7.73 5.83
CA PRO A 141 14.84 6.98 7.06
C PRO A 141 13.82 7.21 8.19
N ALA A 142 13.29 8.43 8.31
CA ALA A 142 12.24 8.75 9.29
C ALA A 142 10.94 7.98 9.02
N SER A 143 10.53 7.85 7.76
CA SER A 143 9.35 7.06 7.36
C SER A 143 9.54 5.57 7.63
N LEU A 144 10.72 5.02 7.33
CA LEU A 144 11.05 3.63 7.64
C LEU A 144 10.98 3.36 9.14
N ASN A 145 11.61 4.21 9.95
CA ASN A 145 11.59 4.07 11.41
C ASN A 145 10.16 4.19 11.98
N LYS A 146 9.35 5.09 11.43
CA LYS A 146 7.95 5.26 11.81
C LYS A 146 7.14 3.98 11.50
N LEU A 147 7.30 3.41 10.31
CA LEU A 147 6.62 2.18 9.89
C LEU A 147 7.05 0.98 10.74
N LEU A 148 8.36 0.81 10.97
CA LEU A 148 8.89 -0.25 11.83
C LEU A 148 8.36 -0.12 13.27
N SER A 149 8.42 1.07 13.86
CA SER A 149 7.92 1.30 15.22
C SER A 149 6.42 1.03 15.32
N TRP A 150 5.65 1.40 14.29
CA TRP A 150 4.21 1.13 14.23
C TRP A 150 3.91 -0.36 14.17
N ILE A 151 4.65 -1.14 13.36
CA ILE A 151 4.53 -2.60 13.29
C ILE A 151 4.86 -3.24 14.63
N LEU A 152 6.01 -2.89 15.22
CA LEU A 152 6.46 -3.44 16.50
C LEU A 152 5.47 -3.17 17.65
N ALA A 153 4.81 -2.01 17.62
CA ALA A 153 3.75 -1.68 18.59
C ALA A 153 2.49 -2.57 18.47
N LYS A 154 2.37 -3.37 17.38
CA LYS A 154 1.25 -4.31 17.21
C LYS A 154 1.53 -5.72 17.74
N LYS A 155 2.70 -5.99 18.33
CA LYS A 155 3.10 -7.32 18.76
C LYS A 155 2.08 -7.96 19.73
N GLU A 156 1.64 -7.22 20.73
CA GLU A 156 0.62 -7.71 21.69
C GLU A 156 -0.71 -8.06 20.99
N LEU A 157 -1.12 -7.26 19.99
CA LEU A 157 -2.31 -7.54 19.19
C LEU A 157 -2.16 -8.81 18.35
N LEU A 158 -0.95 -9.07 17.81
CA LEU A 158 -0.66 -10.32 17.10
C LEU A 158 -0.73 -11.52 18.04
N GLU A 159 -0.21 -11.42 19.27
CA GLU A 159 -0.32 -12.48 20.27
C GLU A 159 -1.77 -12.78 20.63
N GLN A 160 -2.58 -11.75 20.84
CA GLN A 160 -4.04 -11.92 21.07
C GLN A 160 -4.70 -12.57 19.84
N GLY A 161 -4.37 -12.15 18.64
CA GLY A 161 -4.87 -12.73 17.40
C GLY A 161 -4.49 -14.21 17.24
N PHE A 162 -3.26 -14.61 17.60
CA PHE A 162 -2.85 -16.02 17.59
C PHE A 162 -3.79 -16.88 18.43
N PHE A 163 -4.04 -16.53 19.70
CA PHE A 163 -4.94 -17.27 20.56
C PHE A 163 -6.39 -17.25 20.10
N HIS A 164 -6.83 -16.15 19.46
CA HIS A 164 -8.16 -16.08 18.88
C HIS A 164 -8.35 -17.08 17.73
N PHE A 165 -7.34 -17.20 16.83
CA PHE A 165 -7.44 -18.04 15.64
C PHE A 165 -6.95 -19.48 15.83
N GLU A 166 -6.25 -19.81 16.91
CA GLU A 166 -5.64 -21.12 17.15
C GLU A 166 -6.62 -22.29 16.96
N SER A 167 -7.87 -22.12 17.41
CA SER A 167 -8.92 -23.14 17.29
C SER A 167 -9.89 -22.91 16.12
N ILE A 168 -9.96 -21.70 15.58
CA ILE A 168 -10.94 -21.30 14.55
C ILE A 168 -10.34 -21.45 13.14
N ASP A 169 -9.11 -21.01 12.96
CA ASP A 169 -8.35 -21.03 11.69
C ASP A 169 -6.87 -21.33 11.98
N PRO A 170 -6.51 -22.60 12.21
CA PRO A 170 -5.13 -22.98 12.56
C PRO A 170 -4.10 -22.62 11.49
N VAL A 171 -4.52 -22.53 10.22
CA VAL A 171 -3.62 -22.11 9.12
C VAL A 171 -3.25 -20.65 9.29
N PHE A 172 -4.24 -19.80 9.53
CA PHE A 172 -3.98 -18.39 9.75
C PHE A 172 -3.27 -18.14 11.10
N ALA A 173 -3.58 -18.91 12.15
CA ALA A 173 -2.84 -18.85 13.40
C ALA A 173 -1.34 -19.15 13.20
N LYS A 174 -0.99 -20.08 12.30
CA LYS A 174 0.40 -20.32 11.93
C LYS A 174 1.03 -19.11 11.24
N GLU A 175 0.33 -18.45 10.31
CA GLU A 175 0.83 -17.22 9.67
C GLU A 175 1.08 -16.11 10.71
N ILE A 176 0.22 -15.97 11.71
CA ILE A 176 0.42 -15.02 12.83
C ILE A 176 1.68 -15.39 13.63
N SER A 177 1.89 -16.67 13.93
CA SER A 177 3.09 -17.16 14.60
C SER A 177 4.36 -16.88 13.79
N ASP A 178 4.31 -17.08 12.48
CA ASP A 178 5.44 -16.80 11.57
C ASP A 178 5.73 -15.28 11.54
N ALA A 179 4.69 -14.44 11.55
CA ALA A 179 4.86 -12.98 11.64
C ALA A 179 5.48 -12.55 12.98
N LEU A 180 5.02 -13.10 14.11
CA LEU A 180 5.62 -12.86 15.43
C LEU A 180 7.10 -13.27 15.47
N TYR A 181 7.43 -14.42 14.89
CA TYR A 181 8.83 -14.88 14.79
C TYR A 181 9.70 -13.88 14.01
N LEU A 182 9.21 -13.33 12.92
CA LEU A 182 9.94 -12.29 12.17
C LEU A 182 10.18 -11.05 13.01
N LEU A 183 9.20 -10.59 13.80
CA LEU A 183 9.33 -9.42 14.65
C LEU A 183 10.38 -9.63 15.77
N ASP A 184 10.53 -10.84 16.27
CA ASP A 184 11.51 -11.17 17.32
C ASP A 184 12.93 -11.35 16.77
N TRP A 185 13.06 -11.79 15.53
CA TRP A 185 14.36 -12.16 14.96
C TRP A 185 15.23 -10.96 14.58
N VAL A 186 14.64 -9.88 14.13
CA VAL A 186 15.37 -8.70 13.63
C VAL A 186 16.08 -7.90 14.74
N PRO A 187 15.47 -7.60 15.89
CA PRO A 187 16.19 -6.98 17.02
C PRO A 187 17.40 -7.80 17.48
N PHE A 188 17.34 -9.13 17.33
CA PHE A 188 18.44 -10.03 17.66
C PHE A 188 19.64 -9.88 16.71
N LEU A 189 19.40 -9.62 15.41
CA LEU A 189 20.47 -9.39 14.44
C LEU A 189 21.18 -8.05 14.69
N GLU A 190 20.45 -6.99 15.01
CA GLU A 190 21.03 -5.69 15.34
C GLU A 190 21.89 -5.74 16.60
N SER A 191 21.54 -6.57 17.58
CA SER A 191 22.33 -6.76 18.81
C SER A 191 23.66 -7.50 18.59
N LYS A 192 23.76 -8.30 17.51
CA LYS A 192 24.98 -9.04 17.14
C LYS A 192 25.96 -8.26 16.26
N GLN A 193 25.53 -7.13 15.69
CA GLN A 193 26.38 -6.27 14.85
C GLN A 193 27.04 -5.11 15.61
N ARG A 194 26.82 -5.03 16.93
CA ARG A 194 27.53 -4.13 17.85
C ARG A 194 28.56 -4.91 18.64
#